data_3ce8b9454a947191068f7f1a26440033
#
_entry.id   3ce8b9454a947191068f7f1a26440033
#
_cell.length_a   1.000
_cell.length_b   1.000
_cell.length_c   1.000
_cell.angle_alpha   90.00
_cell.angle_beta   90.00
_cell.angle_gamma   90.00
#
_symmetry.space_group_name_H-M   'P 1'
#
loop_
_entity.id
_entity.type
_entity.pdbx_description
1 polymer ?
#
loop_
_entity_poly.entity_id
_entity_poly.type
_entity_poly.pdbx_seq_one_letter_code
_entity_poly.pdbx_strand_id
1 'polypeptide(L)'
;MRLVSLLILAGCSPDSPTQKEADTSLSEASGTRVIEEGPLEHQFSIAVVADPHVVGPGEHADRLNAAVDWIEEHAEEMDLQLVVILGDICWNDGFTIAHDSLNRLTLPWVPVMGDNVIQTGGEATFHSTFHDQMDRLSSDLEGFSMAPAPVYNPERGHDSWLQNFSFSHNGLQFISADWSSREVHPLWGETPDLHNFEGGTWPWLTEQLAATTEDKDNSVVLLSHMPLFEGPGGLVTEEAEQAVSLLSSHQDAIWANLAGHLHVDTSMDWERAGIEVHVTDATWDDVNRVRIVNVSANEHRFSFNHWVEDID
;
A
#
# COMPACT_ATOMS: atom_id res chain seq x y z
N MET A 1 -9.91 4.15 -47.96
CA MET A 1 -11.10 4.21 -48.85
C MET A 1 -11.51 2.80 -49.17
N ARG A 2 -12.53 2.29 -48.49
CA ARG A 2 -13.52 1.29 -48.91
C ARG A 2 -14.54 1.13 -47.79
N LEU A 3 -15.71 1.70 -48.00
CA LEU A 3 -16.97 1.44 -47.31
C LEU A 3 -17.51 0.09 -47.73
N VAL A 4 -18.20 -0.63 -46.82
CA VAL A 4 -19.32 -1.54 -47.09
C VAL A 4 -20.10 -1.61 -45.78
N SER A 5 -21.16 -0.96 -45.59
CA SER A 5 -22.57 -1.16 -45.99
C SER A 5 -23.33 -2.10 -45.05
N LEU A 6 -24.22 -1.49 -44.36
CA LEU A 6 -25.36 -1.85 -43.55
C LEU A 6 -26.33 -2.81 -44.27
N LEU A 7 -26.87 -3.80 -43.59
CA LEU A 7 -28.13 -4.45 -43.99
C LEU A 7 -29.05 -4.64 -42.78
N ILE A 8 -30.14 -3.92 -42.82
CA ILE A 8 -31.33 -4.01 -41.95
C ILE A 8 -32.28 -5.05 -42.58
N LEU A 9 -32.81 -5.98 -41.82
CA LEU A 9 -34.04 -6.69 -42.17
C LEU A 9 -35.01 -6.70 -40.98
N ALA A 10 -36.10 -6.01 -41.20
CA ALA A 10 -37.31 -6.04 -40.37
C ALA A 10 -38.19 -7.24 -40.75
N GLY A 11 -38.89 -7.81 -39.80
CA GLY A 11 -39.90 -8.86 -40.05
C GLY A 11 -40.91 -8.95 -38.90
N CYS A 12 -42.12 -8.64 -39.24
CA CYS A 12 -43.33 -8.41 -38.43
C CYS A 12 -43.85 -9.58 -37.59
N SER A 13 -44.59 -9.16 -36.53
CA SER A 13 -45.61 -9.91 -35.74
C SER A 13 -46.80 -10.40 -36.64
N PRO A 14 -47.85 -11.12 -36.13
CA PRO A 14 -48.38 -11.21 -34.76
C PRO A 14 -48.88 -12.64 -34.37
N ASP A 15 -49.26 -12.86 -33.13
CA ASP A 15 -50.54 -13.42 -32.66
C ASP A 15 -50.54 -13.70 -31.13
N SER A 16 -51.47 -13.04 -30.43
CA SER A 16 -52.05 -13.49 -29.15
C SER A 16 -53.40 -14.18 -29.49
N PRO A 17 -54.05 -14.98 -28.63
CA PRO A 17 -54.10 -14.92 -27.14
C PRO A 17 -54.25 -16.30 -26.48
N THR A 18 -54.05 -16.37 -25.14
CA THR A 18 -55.02 -17.05 -24.23
C THR A 18 -54.64 -16.85 -22.77
N GLN A 19 -55.52 -16.21 -22.03
CA GLN A 19 -55.57 -16.22 -20.59
C GLN A 19 -55.70 -17.63 -20.05
N LYS A 20 -54.87 -17.96 -19.06
CA LYS A 20 -55.14 -19.02 -18.09
C LYS A 20 -54.79 -18.47 -16.70
N GLU A 21 -55.84 -18.29 -15.93
CA GLU A 21 -55.73 -18.12 -14.48
C GLU A 21 -54.96 -19.30 -13.89
N ALA A 22 -53.96 -19.01 -13.09
CA ALA A 22 -53.35 -19.98 -12.19
C ALA A 22 -52.71 -19.29 -11.00
N ASP A 23 -53.33 -19.57 -9.91
CA ASP A 23 -52.74 -19.90 -8.62
C ASP A 23 -51.78 -18.89 -7.99
N THR A 24 -52.33 -18.18 -7.04
CA THR A 24 -51.62 -17.39 -6.01
C THR A 24 -50.90 -18.32 -5.04
N SER A 25 -49.70 -18.75 -5.37
CA SER A 25 -48.78 -19.22 -4.37
C SER A 25 -47.98 -18.03 -3.83
N LEU A 26 -48.20 -17.71 -2.60
CA LEU A 26 -47.41 -16.75 -1.81
C LEU A 26 -45.93 -17.15 -1.89
N SER A 27 -45.17 -16.48 -2.72
CA SER A 27 -43.74 -16.47 -2.65
C SER A 27 -43.37 -15.65 -1.40
N GLU A 28 -42.89 -16.35 -0.40
CA GLU A 28 -42.19 -15.70 0.72
C GLU A 28 -41.10 -14.82 0.12
N ALA A 29 -41.32 -13.52 0.21
CA ALA A 29 -40.27 -12.54 -0.09
C ALA A 29 -39.12 -12.81 0.86
N SER A 30 -38.05 -13.37 0.32
CA SER A 30 -36.73 -13.34 0.96
C SER A 30 -36.41 -11.86 1.17
N GLY A 31 -36.79 -11.35 2.32
CA GLY A 31 -36.40 -10.02 2.75
C GLY A 31 -34.91 -10.03 2.93
N THR A 32 -34.20 -9.46 1.97
CA THR A 32 -32.81 -9.05 2.15
C THR A 32 -32.82 -8.16 3.39
N ARG A 33 -32.30 -8.67 4.49
CA ARG A 33 -32.16 -7.92 5.74
C ARG A 33 -31.14 -6.82 5.41
N VAL A 34 -31.60 -5.61 5.18
CA VAL A 34 -30.75 -4.43 5.13
C VAL A 34 -30.19 -4.31 6.56
N ILE A 35 -28.96 -4.72 6.74
CA ILE A 35 -28.23 -4.46 7.97
C ILE A 35 -28.00 -2.94 7.94
N GLU A 36 -28.64 -2.19 8.84
CA GLU A 36 -28.29 -0.79 9.04
C GLU A 36 -26.86 -0.78 9.58
N GLU A 37 -25.91 -0.38 8.74
CA GLU A 37 -24.54 -0.15 9.16
C GLU A 37 -24.54 0.97 10.20
N GLY A 38 -23.99 0.68 11.40
CA GLY A 38 -23.82 1.68 12.43
C GLY A 38 -22.95 2.86 11.94
N PRO A 39 -22.99 4.01 12.64
CA PRO A 39 -22.16 5.15 12.26
C PRO A 39 -20.68 4.79 12.31
N LEU A 40 -19.90 5.36 11.38
CA LEU A 40 -18.44 5.29 11.42
C LEU A 40 -17.93 6.24 12.51
N GLU A 41 -17.08 5.74 13.38
CA GLU A 41 -16.44 6.51 14.45
C GLU A 41 -14.96 6.64 14.15
N HIS A 42 -14.42 7.85 14.37
CA HIS A 42 -12.99 8.10 14.26
C HIS A 42 -12.22 7.18 15.21
N GLN A 43 -11.13 6.59 14.72
CA GLN A 43 -10.27 5.69 15.51
C GLN A 43 -8.91 6.34 15.78
N PHE A 44 -8.23 6.80 14.73
CA PHE A 44 -6.91 7.43 14.77
C PHE A 44 -6.55 8.01 13.40
N SER A 45 -5.43 8.72 13.34
CA SER A 45 -4.83 9.17 12.09
C SER A 45 -3.39 8.70 11.95
N ILE A 46 -2.94 8.61 10.69
CA ILE A 46 -1.59 8.19 10.30
C ILE A 46 -0.95 9.35 9.54
N ALA A 47 0.30 9.67 9.86
CA ALA A 47 1.13 10.52 9.03
C ALA A 47 1.97 9.65 8.08
N VAL A 48 1.99 10.01 6.80
CA VAL A 48 2.73 9.30 5.77
C VAL A 48 3.71 10.26 5.12
N VAL A 49 4.98 9.87 5.12
CA VAL A 49 6.11 10.58 4.53
C VAL A 49 6.71 9.66 3.46
N ALA A 50 7.12 10.19 2.32
CA ALA A 50 7.77 9.41 1.28
C ALA A 50 9.06 10.07 0.81
N ASP A 51 9.98 9.24 0.37
CA ASP A 51 11.17 9.64 -0.39
C ASP A 51 11.96 10.81 0.23
N PRO A 52 12.45 10.73 1.48
CA PRO A 52 13.25 11.80 2.07
C PRO A 52 14.61 12.00 1.42
N HIS A 53 15.16 10.97 0.78
CA HIS A 53 16.40 11.01 0.01
C HIS A 53 17.61 11.57 0.76
N VAL A 54 17.74 11.28 2.05
CA VAL A 54 18.84 11.78 2.88
C VAL A 54 20.13 11.05 2.50
N VAL A 55 21.06 11.77 1.88
CA VAL A 55 22.37 11.23 1.46
C VAL A 55 23.54 11.77 2.26
N GLY A 56 23.26 12.72 3.16
CA GLY A 56 24.23 13.41 4.01
C GLY A 56 23.58 14.65 4.63
N PRO A 57 24.36 15.47 5.36
CA PRO A 57 23.85 16.74 5.88
C PRO A 57 23.49 17.71 4.73
N GLY A 58 22.39 18.45 4.86
CA GLY A 58 21.92 19.43 3.89
C GLY A 58 20.40 19.44 3.73
N GLU A 59 19.94 19.99 2.62
CA GLU A 59 18.53 20.34 2.36
C GLU A 59 17.57 19.15 2.59
N HIS A 60 17.90 17.94 2.10
CA HIS A 60 17.04 16.77 2.29
C HIS A 60 16.91 16.38 3.78
N ALA A 61 18.01 16.46 4.52
CA ALA A 61 17.97 16.22 5.98
C ALA A 61 17.18 17.31 6.71
N ASP A 62 17.30 18.58 6.27
CA ASP A 62 16.57 19.70 6.86
C ASP A 62 15.06 19.55 6.59
N ARG A 63 14.67 19.12 5.38
CA ARG A 63 13.27 18.83 5.03
C ARG A 63 12.68 17.65 5.80
N LEU A 64 13.43 16.56 5.97
CA LEU A 64 13.00 15.46 6.83
C LEU A 64 12.81 15.94 8.28
N ASN A 65 13.72 16.78 8.79
CA ASN A 65 13.58 17.36 10.12
C ASN A 65 12.32 18.25 10.21
N ALA A 66 12.02 19.05 9.19
CA ALA A 66 10.80 19.86 9.15
C ALA A 66 9.54 18.99 9.15
N ALA A 67 9.53 17.87 8.42
CA ALA A 67 8.42 16.91 8.44
C ALA A 67 8.23 16.30 9.84
N VAL A 68 9.33 15.90 10.49
CA VAL A 68 9.31 15.37 11.86
C VAL A 68 8.77 16.41 12.84
N ASP A 69 9.26 17.65 12.76
CA ASP A 69 8.81 18.74 13.65
C ASP A 69 7.32 19.04 13.45
N TRP A 70 6.86 19.09 12.22
CA TRP A 70 5.46 19.31 11.89
C TRP A 70 4.55 18.19 12.43
N ILE A 71 4.96 16.92 12.26
CA ILE A 71 4.22 15.76 12.76
C ILE A 71 4.10 15.82 14.29
N GLU A 72 5.19 16.10 15.01
CA GLU A 72 5.18 16.23 16.48
C GLU A 72 4.28 17.39 16.94
N GLU A 73 4.30 18.53 16.24
CA GLU A 73 3.47 19.69 16.58
C GLU A 73 1.99 19.41 16.41
N HIS A 74 1.59 18.59 15.40
CA HIS A 74 0.19 18.33 15.06
C HIS A 74 -0.33 16.98 15.58
N ALA A 75 0.50 16.20 16.24
CA ALA A 75 0.17 14.83 16.66
C ALA A 75 -1.11 14.77 17.54
N GLU A 76 -1.23 15.65 18.52
CA GLU A 76 -2.40 15.68 19.43
C GLU A 76 -3.65 16.21 18.71
N GLU A 77 -3.54 17.29 17.93
CA GLU A 77 -4.67 17.91 17.24
C GLU A 77 -5.30 16.98 16.20
N MET A 78 -4.47 16.24 15.46
CA MET A 78 -4.90 15.34 14.40
C MET A 78 -5.09 13.88 14.86
N ASP A 79 -4.88 13.59 16.15
CA ASP A 79 -4.87 12.23 16.70
C ASP A 79 -3.96 11.29 15.90
N LEU A 80 -2.74 11.76 15.60
CA LEU A 80 -1.74 10.93 14.92
C LEU A 80 -1.23 9.88 15.89
N GLN A 81 -1.29 8.61 15.50
CA GLN A 81 -0.85 7.49 16.34
C GLN A 81 0.21 6.62 15.66
N LEU A 82 0.48 6.83 14.38
CA LEU A 82 1.45 6.10 13.61
C LEU A 82 2.07 6.99 12.54
N VAL A 83 3.36 6.84 12.29
CA VAL A 83 4.07 7.46 11.16
C VAL A 83 4.59 6.38 10.24
N VAL A 84 4.36 6.49 8.94
CA VAL A 84 4.88 5.57 7.93
C VAL A 84 5.80 6.32 6.98
N ILE A 85 7.02 5.81 6.77
CA ILE A 85 7.97 6.38 5.82
C ILE A 85 8.11 5.39 4.64
N LEU A 86 7.57 5.78 3.48
CA LEU A 86 7.35 4.90 2.31
C LEU A 86 8.59 4.80 1.40
N GLY A 87 9.72 4.46 2.00
CA GLY A 87 10.94 4.14 1.27
C GLY A 87 11.79 5.34 0.89
N ASP A 88 12.90 5.05 0.27
CA ASP A 88 13.95 5.99 -0.14
C ASP A 88 14.33 7.00 0.94
N ILE A 89 14.38 6.49 2.19
CA ILE A 89 14.66 7.29 3.38
C ILE A 89 16.06 7.88 3.29
N CYS A 90 17.05 7.01 3.02
CA CYS A 90 18.46 7.40 3.02
C CYS A 90 19.34 6.34 2.38
N TRP A 91 20.53 6.77 1.93
CA TRP A 91 21.62 5.89 1.49
C TRP A 91 22.97 6.59 1.66
N ASN A 92 24.08 5.92 1.35
CA ASN A 92 25.45 6.42 1.54
C ASN A 92 25.70 6.95 2.97
N ASP A 93 26.00 8.23 3.11
CA ASP A 93 26.30 8.88 4.41
C ASP A 93 25.03 9.35 5.15
N GLY A 94 23.85 9.12 4.58
CA GLY A 94 22.56 9.58 5.12
C GLY A 94 21.98 8.72 6.25
N PHE A 95 22.42 7.47 6.40
CA PHE A 95 21.79 6.51 7.33
C PHE A 95 21.66 7.02 8.77
N THR A 96 22.77 7.44 9.38
CA THR A 96 22.75 7.95 10.75
C THR A 96 21.93 9.22 10.87
N ILE A 97 22.02 10.12 9.88
CA ILE A 97 21.29 11.41 9.88
C ILE A 97 19.78 11.17 9.83
N ALA A 98 19.32 10.33 8.91
CA ALA A 98 17.90 10.01 8.78
C ALA A 98 17.37 9.28 10.04
N HIS A 99 18.14 8.32 10.56
CA HIS A 99 17.79 7.60 11.77
C HIS A 99 17.69 8.55 12.99
N ASP A 100 18.65 9.46 13.17
CA ASP A 100 18.63 10.43 14.27
C ASP A 100 17.45 11.41 14.12
N SER A 101 17.12 11.83 12.90
CA SER A 101 15.96 12.67 12.60
C SER A 101 14.66 11.98 12.99
N LEU A 102 14.44 10.75 12.52
CA LEU A 102 13.23 9.98 12.76
C LEU A 102 13.08 9.55 14.23
N ASN A 103 14.19 9.33 14.96
CA ASN A 103 14.16 9.03 16.39
C ASN A 103 13.71 10.21 17.26
N ARG A 104 13.48 11.40 16.69
CA ARG A 104 12.85 12.53 17.39
C ARG A 104 11.33 12.38 17.49
N LEU A 105 10.75 11.50 16.65
CA LEU A 105 9.33 11.16 16.73
C LEU A 105 9.03 10.46 18.07
N THR A 106 8.00 10.93 18.76
CA THR A 106 7.46 10.29 19.97
C THR A 106 6.45 9.20 19.62
N LEU A 107 5.89 9.26 18.42
CA LEU A 107 4.98 8.25 17.86
C LEU A 107 5.76 7.04 17.33
N PRO A 108 5.16 5.84 17.30
CA PRO A 108 5.68 4.72 16.54
C PRO A 108 5.86 5.12 15.06
N TRP A 109 7.04 4.84 14.49
CA TRP A 109 7.29 5.12 13.09
C TRP A 109 7.85 3.89 12.36
N VAL A 110 7.40 3.68 11.13
CA VAL A 110 7.62 2.47 10.33
C VAL A 110 8.51 2.82 9.14
N PRO A 111 9.77 2.35 9.10
CA PRO A 111 10.64 2.55 7.95
C PRO A 111 10.38 1.47 6.88
N VAL A 112 10.02 1.88 5.67
CA VAL A 112 9.99 1.01 4.49
C VAL A 112 11.28 1.20 3.70
N MET A 113 11.87 0.11 3.17
CA MET A 113 13.07 0.19 2.35
C MET A 113 12.69 0.60 0.93
N GLY A 114 13.49 1.49 0.32
CA GLY A 114 13.33 1.92 -1.06
C GLY A 114 14.40 1.35 -2.00
N ASP A 115 14.26 1.61 -3.30
CA ASP A 115 15.12 1.08 -4.35
C ASP A 115 16.50 1.74 -4.42
N ASN A 116 16.63 3.03 -4.05
CA ASN A 116 17.94 3.70 -3.97
C ASN A 116 18.91 3.04 -2.98
N VAL A 117 18.37 2.49 -1.89
CA VAL A 117 19.16 1.67 -0.93
C VAL A 117 19.70 0.43 -1.62
N ILE A 118 18.87 -0.23 -2.44
CA ILE A 118 19.20 -1.46 -3.15
C ILE A 118 20.28 -1.18 -4.22
N GLN A 119 20.07 -0.15 -5.03
CA GLN A 119 20.98 0.26 -6.10
C GLN A 119 22.37 0.63 -5.60
N THR A 120 22.44 1.22 -4.42
CA THR A 120 23.72 1.58 -3.79
C THR A 120 24.36 0.43 -3.02
N GLY A 121 23.71 -0.75 -2.96
CA GLY A 121 24.19 -1.91 -2.21
C GLY A 121 24.06 -1.72 -0.69
N GLY A 122 23.16 -0.87 -0.26
CA GLY A 122 22.97 -0.47 1.13
C GLY A 122 21.97 -1.33 1.93
N GLU A 123 21.39 -2.39 1.35
CA GLU A 123 20.35 -3.21 2.01
C GLU A 123 20.73 -3.68 3.42
N ALA A 124 21.90 -4.29 3.57
CA ALA A 124 22.39 -4.75 4.87
C ALA A 124 22.62 -3.59 5.86
N THR A 125 23.05 -2.43 5.35
CA THR A 125 23.23 -1.22 6.16
C THR A 125 21.89 -0.68 6.62
N PHE A 126 20.88 -0.65 5.75
CA PHE A 126 19.51 -0.26 6.10
C PHE A 126 18.97 -1.14 7.23
N HIS A 127 19.02 -2.46 7.07
CA HIS A 127 18.58 -3.40 8.10
C HIS A 127 19.32 -3.18 9.43
N SER A 128 20.64 -2.98 9.41
CA SER A 128 21.39 -2.74 10.63
C SER A 128 21.10 -1.38 11.28
N THR A 129 20.88 -0.34 10.47
CA THR A 129 20.58 1.01 10.96
C THR A 129 19.21 1.08 11.64
N PHE A 130 18.21 0.46 11.05
CA PHE A 130 16.84 0.51 11.54
C PHE A 130 16.46 -0.71 12.42
N HIS A 131 17.40 -1.57 12.76
CA HIS A 131 17.17 -2.76 13.59
C HIS A 131 16.50 -2.41 14.91
N ASP A 132 17.06 -1.46 15.66
CA ASP A 132 16.52 -1.07 16.97
C ASP A 132 15.09 -0.50 16.85
N GLN A 133 14.78 0.13 15.73
CA GLN A 133 13.42 0.60 15.45
C GLN A 133 12.46 -0.57 15.16
N MET A 134 12.89 -1.56 14.38
CA MET A 134 12.08 -2.76 14.13
C MET A 134 11.85 -3.56 15.42
N ASP A 135 12.83 -3.63 16.32
CA ASP A 135 12.69 -4.25 17.64
C ASP A 135 11.67 -3.50 18.50
N ARG A 136 11.68 -2.16 18.48
CA ARG A 136 10.66 -1.34 19.16
C ARG A 136 9.27 -1.62 18.59
N LEU A 137 9.10 -1.60 17.26
CA LEU A 137 7.82 -1.89 16.61
C LEU A 137 7.31 -3.27 16.98
N SER A 138 8.19 -4.27 17.06
CA SER A 138 7.80 -5.63 17.48
C SER A 138 7.29 -5.71 18.93
N SER A 139 7.66 -4.75 19.77
CA SER A 139 7.23 -4.65 21.16
C SER A 139 5.98 -3.81 21.34
N ASP A 140 5.81 -2.79 20.49
CA ASP A 140 4.79 -1.74 20.65
C ASP A 140 3.54 -2.01 19.79
N LEU A 141 3.68 -2.74 18.67
CA LEU A 141 2.58 -3.01 17.76
C LEU A 141 2.09 -4.45 17.87
N GLU A 142 0.77 -4.63 17.78
CA GLU A 142 0.15 -5.92 17.88
C GLU A 142 0.44 -6.80 16.65
N GLY A 143 0.63 -8.10 16.86
CA GLY A 143 0.79 -9.06 15.77
C GLY A 143 2.00 -8.83 14.87
N PHE A 144 3.01 -8.10 15.32
CA PHE A 144 4.20 -7.84 14.53
C PHE A 144 4.88 -9.15 14.10
N SER A 145 5.10 -9.28 12.79
CA SER A 145 5.77 -10.42 12.17
C SER A 145 6.69 -9.92 11.06
N MET A 146 7.89 -10.44 11.00
CA MET A 146 8.88 -10.06 9.97
C MET A 146 9.39 -11.32 9.28
N ALA A 147 9.46 -11.29 7.95
CA ALA A 147 10.07 -12.35 7.17
C ALA A 147 11.58 -12.42 7.45
N PRO A 148 12.17 -13.63 7.42
CA PRO A 148 13.62 -13.74 7.55
C PRO A 148 14.37 -13.02 6.42
N ALA A 149 15.42 -12.28 6.77
CA ALA A 149 16.34 -11.66 5.82
C ALA A 149 17.80 -11.79 6.35
N PRO A 150 18.81 -11.98 5.48
CA PRO A 150 18.68 -12.12 4.03
C PRO A 150 18.12 -13.49 3.59
N VAL A 151 17.62 -13.54 2.35
CA VAL A 151 17.19 -14.77 1.68
C VAL A 151 17.96 -14.97 0.39
N TYR A 152 18.18 -16.23 -0.01
CA TYR A 152 18.81 -16.51 -1.30
C TYR A 152 17.89 -16.12 -2.44
N ASN A 153 18.36 -15.20 -3.29
CA ASN A 153 17.64 -14.78 -4.49
C ASN A 153 18.17 -15.56 -5.70
N PRO A 154 17.38 -16.49 -6.27
CA PRO A 154 17.82 -17.32 -7.38
C PRO A 154 17.99 -16.54 -8.68
N GLU A 155 17.32 -15.41 -8.84
CA GLU A 155 17.42 -14.56 -10.03
C GLU A 155 18.77 -13.85 -10.09
N ARG A 156 19.29 -13.47 -8.92
CA ARG A 156 20.59 -12.80 -8.77
C ARG A 156 21.75 -13.75 -8.47
N GLY A 157 21.46 -14.97 -8.03
CA GLY A 157 22.47 -15.95 -7.62
C GLY A 157 23.21 -15.63 -6.31
N HIS A 158 22.67 -14.72 -5.49
CA HIS A 158 23.18 -14.34 -4.17
C HIS A 158 22.05 -13.90 -3.24
N ASP A 159 22.37 -13.68 -1.95
CA ASP A 159 21.41 -13.25 -0.95
C ASP A 159 20.91 -11.82 -1.22
N SER A 160 19.60 -11.58 -0.98
CA SER A 160 18.94 -10.29 -0.97
C SER A 160 18.32 -10.03 0.41
N TRP A 161 18.32 -8.77 0.85
CA TRP A 161 17.72 -8.34 2.11
C TRP A 161 16.31 -7.79 1.84
N LEU A 162 15.34 -8.68 1.62
CA LEU A 162 13.95 -8.27 1.44
C LEU A 162 13.36 -7.78 2.79
N GLN A 163 12.65 -6.66 2.75
CA GLN A 163 12.01 -6.10 3.94
C GLN A 163 10.50 -6.34 3.92
N ASN A 164 10.09 -7.52 4.35
CA ASN A 164 8.68 -7.90 4.45
C ASN A 164 8.28 -8.04 5.91
N PHE A 165 7.27 -7.30 6.36
CA PHE A 165 6.74 -7.38 7.72
C PHE A 165 5.27 -7.00 7.77
N SER A 166 4.59 -7.43 8.84
CA SER A 166 3.19 -7.08 9.09
C SER A 166 2.99 -6.75 10.57
N PHE A 167 1.96 -5.97 10.85
CA PHE A 167 1.53 -5.63 12.21
C PHE A 167 0.07 -5.18 12.19
N SER A 168 -0.51 -5.01 13.37
CA SER A 168 -1.84 -4.43 13.53
C SER A 168 -1.79 -3.22 14.45
N HIS A 169 -2.66 -2.25 14.18
CA HIS A 169 -2.89 -1.09 15.04
C HIS A 169 -4.38 -0.82 15.13
N ASN A 170 -4.95 -0.89 16.33
CA ASN A 170 -6.38 -0.74 16.58
C ASN A 170 -7.26 -1.66 15.69
N GLY A 171 -6.81 -2.87 15.40
CA GLY A 171 -7.52 -3.85 14.58
C GLY A 171 -7.37 -3.64 13.06
N LEU A 172 -6.71 -2.59 12.60
CA LEU A 172 -6.30 -2.41 11.20
C LEU A 172 -4.97 -3.11 10.98
N GLN A 173 -4.89 -3.99 9.99
CA GLN A 173 -3.67 -4.71 9.63
C GLN A 173 -2.86 -3.94 8.59
N PHE A 174 -1.57 -3.85 8.80
CA PHE A 174 -0.60 -3.30 7.85
C PHE A 174 0.31 -4.43 7.37
N ILE A 175 0.50 -4.51 6.06
CA ILE A 175 1.40 -5.48 5.43
C ILE A 175 2.38 -4.70 4.57
N SER A 176 3.63 -4.62 5.00
CA SER A 176 4.71 -4.00 4.24
C SER A 176 5.37 -5.06 3.37
N ALA A 177 5.33 -4.86 2.07
CA ALA A 177 5.85 -5.79 1.09
C ALA A 177 6.89 -5.12 0.18
N ASP A 178 8.06 -5.72 0.12
CA ASP A 178 9.20 -5.21 -0.65
C ASP A 178 9.11 -5.72 -2.09
N TRP A 179 8.59 -4.86 -2.96
CA TRP A 179 8.53 -5.09 -4.42
C TRP A 179 9.68 -4.43 -5.17
N SER A 180 10.57 -3.75 -4.49
CA SER A 180 11.63 -3.03 -5.19
C SER A 180 12.52 -4.01 -5.94
N SER A 181 12.61 -3.84 -7.26
CA SER A 181 13.43 -4.69 -8.10
C SER A 181 14.90 -4.67 -7.63
N ARG A 182 15.52 -5.83 -7.64
CA ARG A 182 16.98 -5.96 -7.39
C ARG A 182 17.79 -5.79 -8.66
N GLU A 183 17.13 -5.62 -9.80
CA GLU A 183 17.76 -5.37 -11.09
C GLU A 183 17.09 -4.20 -11.81
N VAL A 184 17.91 -3.31 -12.36
CA VAL A 184 17.42 -2.23 -13.23
C VAL A 184 17.10 -2.81 -14.60
N HIS A 185 15.85 -2.82 -15.00
CA HIS A 185 15.47 -3.31 -16.32
C HIS A 185 16.01 -2.40 -17.41
N PRO A 186 16.72 -2.93 -18.45
CA PRO A 186 17.45 -2.10 -19.41
C PRO A 186 16.57 -1.21 -20.28
N LEU A 187 15.25 -1.44 -20.34
CA LEU A 187 14.30 -0.65 -21.13
C LEU A 187 13.34 0.18 -20.26
N TRP A 188 13.02 -0.30 -19.06
CA TRP A 188 11.97 0.28 -18.21
C TRP A 188 12.51 0.96 -16.95
N GLY A 189 13.83 0.83 -16.69
CA GLY A 189 14.42 1.33 -15.46
C GLY A 189 14.04 0.47 -14.25
N GLU A 190 13.70 1.11 -13.19
CA GLU A 190 13.25 0.48 -11.95
C GLU A 190 11.76 0.16 -12.06
N THR A 191 11.42 -1.08 -11.81
CA THR A 191 10.03 -1.56 -11.86
C THR A 191 9.77 -2.46 -10.66
N PRO A 192 8.54 -2.54 -10.16
CA PRO A 192 8.18 -3.51 -9.14
C PRO A 192 8.46 -4.93 -9.62
N ASP A 193 8.87 -5.79 -8.68
CA ASP A 193 9.13 -7.22 -8.87
C ASP A 193 8.48 -7.98 -7.71
N LEU A 194 7.69 -8.99 -8.00
CA LEU A 194 7.00 -9.77 -6.97
C LEU A 194 7.94 -10.63 -6.13
N HIS A 195 9.19 -10.84 -6.56
CA HIS A 195 10.14 -11.76 -5.90
C HIS A 195 9.50 -13.12 -5.62
N ASN A 196 8.97 -13.75 -6.69
CA ASN A 196 8.22 -15.00 -6.59
C ASN A 196 9.14 -16.22 -6.53
N PHE A 197 9.90 -16.33 -5.44
CA PHE A 197 10.77 -17.48 -5.13
C PHE A 197 10.64 -17.85 -3.65
N GLU A 198 11.20 -18.99 -3.25
CA GLU A 198 11.14 -19.46 -1.86
C GLU A 198 11.80 -18.45 -0.90
N GLY A 199 11.03 -17.95 0.07
CA GLY A 199 11.43 -16.89 0.99
C GLY A 199 11.31 -15.47 0.42
N GLY A 200 10.84 -15.31 -0.82
CA GLY A 200 10.61 -14.01 -1.45
C GLY A 200 9.33 -13.33 -0.98
N THR A 201 9.09 -12.13 -1.49
CA THR A 201 7.97 -11.28 -1.08
C THR A 201 6.61 -11.90 -1.44
N TRP A 202 6.48 -12.48 -2.64
CA TRP A 202 5.21 -13.00 -3.11
C TRP A 202 4.66 -14.18 -2.29
N PRO A 203 5.43 -15.24 -2.00
CA PRO A 203 4.96 -16.31 -1.12
C PRO A 203 4.59 -15.81 0.28
N TRP A 204 5.40 -14.89 0.83
CA TRP A 204 5.14 -14.31 2.14
C TRP A 204 3.85 -13.49 2.17
N LEU A 205 3.62 -12.59 1.19
CA LEU A 205 2.37 -11.83 1.09
C LEU A 205 1.15 -12.73 0.97
N THR A 206 1.27 -13.77 0.13
CA THR A 206 0.18 -14.75 -0.05
C THR A 206 -0.19 -15.40 1.28
N GLU A 207 0.80 -15.75 2.11
CA GLU A 207 0.58 -16.30 3.44
C GLU A 207 -0.07 -15.27 4.40
N GLN A 208 0.40 -14.01 4.36
CA GLN A 208 -0.17 -12.93 5.20
C GLN A 208 -1.63 -12.67 4.84
N LEU A 209 -1.96 -12.53 3.57
CA LEU A 209 -3.35 -12.30 3.14
C LEU A 209 -4.25 -13.51 3.45
N ALA A 210 -3.76 -14.74 3.29
CA ALA A 210 -4.51 -15.94 3.67
C ALA A 210 -4.75 -16.06 5.19
N ALA A 211 -3.90 -15.45 6.01
CA ALA A 211 -4.04 -15.41 7.47
C ALA A 211 -4.92 -14.26 7.96
N THR A 212 -5.25 -13.29 7.08
CA THR A 212 -6.12 -12.17 7.43
C THR A 212 -7.51 -12.70 7.78
N THR A 213 -8.01 -12.33 8.95
CA THR A 213 -9.40 -12.61 9.32
C THR A 213 -10.26 -11.53 8.67
N GLU A 214 -11.10 -11.92 7.72
CA GLU A 214 -12.02 -11.04 6.99
C GLU A 214 -13.22 -10.62 7.87
N ASP A 215 -12.97 -10.23 9.12
CA ASP A 215 -14.04 -9.83 10.03
C ASP A 215 -14.63 -8.46 9.69
N LYS A 216 -13.86 -7.65 8.94
CA LYS A 216 -14.29 -6.31 8.50
C LYS A 216 -13.75 -6.00 7.10
N ASP A 217 -14.56 -5.31 6.32
CA ASP A 217 -14.13 -4.75 5.04
C ASP A 217 -13.06 -3.68 5.26
N ASN A 218 -12.15 -3.54 4.30
CA ASN A 218 -11.05 -2.58 4.30
C ASN A 218 -10.13 -2.69 5.54
N SER A 219 -9.93 -3.89 6.06
CA SER A 219 -9.14 -4.15 7.27
C SER A 219 -7.64 -4.30 7.02
N VAL A 220 -7.18 -4.20 5.77
CA VAL A 220 -5.78 -4.34 5.37
C VAL A 220 -5.30 -3.11 4.59
N VAL A 221 -4.14 -2.60 4.96
CA VAL A 221 -3.37 -1.58 4.23
C VAL A 221 -2.06 -2.20 3.77
N LEU A 222 -1.80 -2.17 2.47
CA LEU A 222 -0.51 -2.57 1.92
C LEU A 222 0.45 -1.37 1.95
N LEU A 223 1.66 -1.58 2.44
CA LEU A 223 2.74 -0.60 2.44
C LEU A 223 3.85 -1.08 1.50
N SER A 224 4.34 -0.20 0.65
CA SER A 224 5.50 -0.48 -0.19
C SER A 224 6.19 0.82 -0.61
N HIS A 225 7.42 0.74 -1.08
CA HIS A 225 8.04 1.88 -1.72
C HIS A 225 7.51 2.05 -3.14
N MET A 226 7.66 1.03 -3.98
CA MET A 226 7.13 1.05 -5.35
C MET A 226 5.62 0.79 -5.36
N PRO A 227 4.82 1.60 -6.08
CA PRO A 227 3.39 1.40 -6.17
C PRO A 227 3.05 0.16 -7.02
N LEU A 228 1.99 -0.55 -6.63
CA LEU A 228 1.48 -1.70 -7.34
C LEU A 228 0.43 -1.29 -8.37
N PHE A 229 0.78 -1.38 -9.65
CA PHE A 229 -0.15 -1.22 -10.76
C PHE A 229 0.37 -1.90 -12.02
N GLU A 230 -0.47 -2.01 -13.05
CA GLU A 230 -0.08 -2.52 -14.36
C GLU A 230 0.22 -1.38 -15.31
N GLY A 231 1.34 -1.43 -16.00
CA GLY A 231 1.68 -0.43 -17.01
C GLY A 231 3.11 0.08 -16.93
N PRO A 232 3.44 1.14 -17.66
CA PRO A 232 4.80 1.73 -17.64
C PRO A 232 5.18 2.18 -16.23
N GLY A 233 6.29 1.64 -15.70
CA GLY A 233 6.73 1.86 -14.32
C GLY A 233 6.06 0.97 -13.28
N GLY A 234 5.08 0.14 -13.68
CA GLY A 234 4.44 -0.86 -12.84
C GLY A 234 4.92 -2.28 -13.13
N LEU A 235 4.20 -3.26 -12.59
CA LEU A 235 4.49 -4.69 -12.80
C LEU A 235 4.48 -5.07 -14.28
N VAL A 236 5.39 -5.95 -14.67
CA VAL A 236 5.33 -6.58 -15.98
C VAL A 236 4.08 -7.46 -16.10
N THR A 237 3.61 -7.70 -17.32
CA THR A 237 2.29 -8.32 -17.58
C THR A 237 2.08 -9.64 -16.83
N GLU A 238 3.09 -10.51 -16.80
CA GLU A 238 2.96 -11.84 -16.16
C GLU A 238 2.84 -11.73 -14.63
N GLU A 239 3.57 -10.81 -14.03
CA GLU A 239 3.48 -10.51 -12.59
C GLU A 239 2.19 -9.76 -12.25
N ALA A 240 1.77 -8.82 -13.12
CA ALA A 240 0.49 -8.12 -12.96
C ALA A 240 -0.69 -9.10 -12.93
N GLU A 241 -0.70 -10.14 -13.78
CA GLU A 241 -1.72 -11.20 -13.74
C GLU A 241 -1.71 -11.98 -12.43
N GLN A 242 -0.53 -12.28 -11.89
CA GLN A 242 -0.41 -12.94 -10.59
C GLN A 242 -0.93 -12.04 -9.46
N ALA A 243 -0.51 -10.78 -9.44
CA ALA A 243 -0.94 -9.79 -8.45
C ALA A 243 -2.46 -9.58 -8.50
N VAL A 244 -3.05 -9.39 -9.68
CA VAL A 244 -4.49 -9.27 -9.87
C VAL A 244 -5.24 -10.49 -9.31
N SER A 245 -4.74 -11.70 -9.58
CA SER A 245 -5.40 -12.93 -9.11
C SER A 245 -5.45 -13.02 -7.58
N LEU A 246 -4.36 -12.63 -6.89
CA LEU A 246 -4.31 -12.66 -5.43
C LEU A 246 -5.11 -11.50 -4.82
N LEU A 247 -4.83 -10.27 -5.24
CA LEU A 247 -5.42 -9.08 -4.64
C LEU A 247 -6.94 -9.03 -4.83
N SER A 248 -7.44 -9.39 -6.03
CA SER A 248 -8.88 -9.43 -6.29
C SER A 248 -9.62 -10.48 -5.45
N SER A 249 -8.93 -11.54 -5.01
CA SER A 249 -9.53 -12.52 -4.10
C SER A 249 -9.64 -12.03 -2.66
N HIS A 250 -8.98 -10.91 -2.32
CA HIS A 250 -8.97 -10.25 -1.01
C HIS A 250 -9.44 -8.79 -1.08
N GLN A 251 -10.06 -8.37 -2.21
CA GLN A 251 -10.43 -6.98 -2.46
C GLN A 251 -11.34 -6.36 -1.40
N ASP A 252 -12.19 -7.16 -0.77
CA ASP A 252 -13.09 -6.67 0.29
C ASP A 252 -12.32 -6.36 1.59
N ALA A 253 -11.21 -7.05 1.83
CA ALA A 253 -10.34 -6.82 2.98
C ALA A 253 -9.30 -5.70 2.74
N ILE A 254 -8.78 -5.55 1.52
CA ILE A 254 -7.72 -4.59 1.21
C ILE A 254 -8.33 -3.23 0.85
N TRP A 255 -8.02 -2.19 1.64
CA TRP A 255 -8.35 -0.83 1.25
C TRP A 255 -7.47 -0.32 0.13
N ALA A 256 -6.16 -0.22 0.36
CA ALA A 256 -5.25 0.41 -0.58
C ALA A 256 -3.80 -0.09 -0.45
N ASN A 257 -3.01 0.20 -1.48
CA ASN A 257 -1.55 0.25 -1.40
C ASN A 257 -1.09 1.71 -1.22
N LEU A 258 -0.43 2.00 -0.10
CA LEU A 258 0.27 3.26 0.12
C LEU A 258 1.71 3.13 -0.34
N ALA A 259 2.16 4.03 -1.23
CA ALA A 259 3.48 3.97 -1.86
C ALA A 259 4.12 5.34 -2.04
N GLY A 260 5.43 5.37 -2.32
CA GLY A 260 6.23 6.53 -2.72
C GLY A 260 6.75 6.40 -4.15
N HIS A 261 8.06 6.56 -4.35
CA HIS A 261 8.84 6.31 -5.57
C HIS A 261 8.57 7.22 -6.77
N LEU A 262 7.32 7.58 -7.06
CA LEU A 262 7.01 8.36 -8.25
C LEU A 262 7.16 9.88 -8.05
N HIS A 263 7.45 10.34 -6.81
CA HIS A 263 7.59 11.75 -6.44
C HIS A 263 6.43 12.60 -6.94
N VAL A 264 5.22 12.12 -6.72
CA VAL A 264 3.98 12.81 -7.10
C VAL A 264 2.86 12.41 -6.17
N ASP A 265 2.04 13.38 -5.76
CA ASP A 265 0.82 13.07 -5.03
C ASP A 265 -0.28 12.68 -6.01
N THR A 266 -0.62 11.38 -6.01
CA THR A 266 -1.66 10.85 -6.89
C THR A 266 -2.37 9.65 -6.27
N SER A 267 -3.58 9.41 -6.76
CA SER A 267 -4.37 8.22 -6.43
C SER A 267 -4.90 7.60 -7.72
N MET A 268 -4.89 6.29 -7.78
CA MET A 268 -5.39 5.53 -8.92
C MET A 268 -6.15 4.29 -8.45
N ASP A 269 -7.19 3.93 -9.17
CA ASP A 269 -7.91 2.67 -8.97
C ASP A 269 -7.28 1.59 -9.86
N TRP A 270 -6.75 0.55 -9.26
CA TRP A 270 -6.37 -0.64 -10.01
C TRP A 270 -7.58 -1.57 -10.12
N GLU A 271 -8.53 -1.20 -11.01
CA GLU A 271 -9.84 -1.84 -11.16
C GLU A 271 -9.76 -3.38 -11.26
N ARG A 272 -8.75 -3.93 -11.96
CA ARG A 272 -8.58 -5.37 -12.13
C ARG A 272 -8.23 -6.09 -10.83
N ALA A 273 -7.48 -5.43 -9.97
CA ALA A 273 -7.09 -5.95 -8.66
C ALA A 273 -8.10 -5.61 -7.57
N GLY A 274 -9.01 -4.66 -7.83
CA GLY A 274 -10.05 -4.21 -6.89
C GLY A 274 -9.50 -3.41 -5.71
N ILE A 275 -8.33 -2.76 -5.86
CA ILE A 275 -7.71 -1.95 -4.81
C ILE A 275 -7.37 -0.54 -5.30
N GLU A 276 -7.31 0.39 -4.36
CA GLU A 276 -6.77 1.73 -4.59
C GLU A 276 -5.24 1.73 -4.42
N VAL A 277 -4.55 2.64 -5.13
CA VAL A 277 -3.12 2.90 -4.97
C VAL A 277 -2.92 4.38 -4.72
N HIS A 278 -2.37 4.73 -3.58
CA HIS A 278 -2.09 6.11 -3.20
C HIS A 278 -0.58 6.33 -3.14
N VAL A 279 -0.09 7.14 -4.07
CA VAL A 279 1.32 7.53 -4.11
C VAL A 279 1.46 8.87 -3.39
N THR A 280 2.41 8.93 -2.47
CA THR A 280 2.75 10.14 -1.71
C THR A 280 3.97 10.81 -2.34
N ASP A 281 3.91 12.13 -2.46
CA ASP A 281 4.98 12.96 -3.01
C ASP A 281 6.25 12.93 -2.14
N ALA A 282 7.38 13.18 -2.76
CA ALA A 282 8.67 13.19 -2.09
C ALA A 282 8.83 14.42 -1.19
N THR A 283 9.32 14.22 0.03
CA THR A 283 9.60 15.34 0.95
C THR A 283 10.74 16.24 0.48
N TRP A 284 11.64 15.74 -0.37
CA TRP A 284 12.78 16.52 -0.85
C TRP A 284 12.48 17.35 -2.10
N ASP A 285 11.42 17.05 -2.86
CA ASP A 285 11.09 17.73 -4.11
C ASP A 285 10.17 18.94 -3.82
N ASP A 286 10.18 19.93 -4.69
CA ASP A 286 9.42 21.19 -4.72
C ASP A 286 8.87 21.66 -3.35
N VAL A 287 7.74 21.11 -2.91
CA VAL A 287 7.06 21.41 -1.64
C VAL A 287 7.21 20.25 -0.71
N ASN A 288 7.62 20.51 0.53
CA ASN A 288 7.68 19.47 1.57
C ASN A 288 6.25 19.09 2.00
N ARG A 289 5.94 17.80 1.98
CA ARG A 289 4.57 17.32 2.18
C ARG A 289 4.48 16.14 3.14
N VAL A 290 3.38 16.12 3.88
CA VAL A 290 2.95 14.97 4.70
C VAL A 290 1.53 14.60 4.28
N ARG A 291 1.29 13.34 3.93
CA ARG A 291 -0.07 12.82 3.74
C ARG A 291 -0.63 12.41 5.09
N ILE A 292 -1.86 12.82 5.35
CA ILE A 292 -2.63 12.37 6.51
C ILE A 292 -3.66 11.35 6.05
N VAL A 293 -3.77 10.24 6.77
CA VAL A 293 -4.80 9.23 6.57
C VAL A 293 -5.60 9.12 7.86
N ASN A 294 -6.84 9.59 7.81
CA ASN A 294 -7.78 9.50 8.93
C ASN A 294 -8.55 8.18 8.83
N VAL A 295 -8.51 7.39 9.89
CA VAL A 295 -9.14 6.08 9.98
C VAL A 295 -10.39 6.17 10.84
N SER A 296 -11.51 5.75 10.30
CA SER A 296 -12.79 5.58 11.01
C SER A 296 -13.26 4.13 10.87
N ALA A 297 -14.01 3.62 11.83
CA ALA A 297 -14.52 2.26 11.78
C ALA A 297 -15.92 2.12 12.37
N ASN A 298 -16.60 1.06 11.98
CA ASN A 298 -17.77 0.51 12.67
C ASN A 298 -17.59 -1.02 12.89
N GLU A 299 -18.65 -1.73 13.21
CA GLU A 299 -18.60 -3.18 13.42
C GLU A 299 -18.25 -3.98 12.16
N HIS A 300 -18.46 -3.40 10.96
CA HIS A 300 -18.40 -4.12 9.68
C HIS A 300 -17.23 -3.71 8.80
N ARG A 301 -16.72 -2.46 8.92
CA ARG A 301 -15.69 -1.96 8.03
C ARG A 301 -14.84 -0.86 8.64
N PHE A 302 -13.66 -0.67 8.06
CA PHE A 302 -12.88 0.55 8.14
C PHE A 302 -13.25 1.49 6.99
N SER A 303 -13.07 2.79 7.20
CA SER A 303 -13.26 3.83 6.21
C SER A 303 -12.15 4.87 6.36
N PHE A 304 -11.67 5.35 5.23
CA PHE A 304 -10.50 6.21 5.19
C PHE A 304 -10.84 7.53 4.50
N ASN A 305 -10.27 8.59 5.05
CA ASN A 305 -10.22 9.90 4.41
C ASN A 305 -8.78 10.38 4.45
N HIS A 306 -8.23 10.81 3.33
CA HIS A 306 -6.84 11.22 3.26
C HIS A 306 -6.70 12.54 2.49
N TRP A 307 -5.68 13.29 2.86
CA TRP A 307 -5.29 14.54 2.22
C TRP A 307 -3.80 14.77 2.41
N VAL A 308 -3.27 15.80 1.75
CA VAL A 308 -1.87 16.18 1.85
C VAL A 308 -1.77 17.57 2.42
N GLU A 309 -0.85 17.75 3.37
CA GLU A 309 -0.50 19.02 3.97
C GLU A 309 0.83 19.51 3.41
N ASP A 310 0.86 20.76 2.95
CA ASP A 310 2.07 21.47 2.58
C ASP A 310 2.69 22.03 3.88
N ILE A 311 3.95 21.68 4.16
CA ILE A 311 4.60 21.96 5.47
C ILE A 311 5.82 22.87 5.38
N ASP A 312 5.99 23.61 4.28
CA ASP A 312 7.09 24.58 4.07
C ASP A 312 6.91 25.86 4.88
#